data_a807046aa276058ab580169919c3e422
#
_entry.id   a807046aa276058ab580169919c3e422
#
_cell.length_a   1.000
_cell.length_b   1.000
_cell.length_c   1.000
_cell.angle_alpha   90.00
_cell.angle_beta   90.00
_cell.angle_gamma   90.00
#
_symmetry.space_group_name_H-M   'P 1'
#
loop_
_entity.id
_entity.type
_entity.pdbx_description
1 polymer ?
#
loop_
_entity_poly.entity_id
_entity_poly.type
_entity_poly.pdbx_seq_one_letter_code
_entity_poly.pdbx_strand_id
1 'polypeptide(L)'
;MKILSSILQQLFKPFAAVLISLALLGCEPISVGAWRTTIEMGSTGHDTTWIITSEPTLTIFANFEVNIEEIVLAGSRINWSTDGENLPSLGIGSRVSFNGTINGNELAGTLFTQQGNFTVTGRRLRENN
;
A
#
# COMPACT_ATOMS: atom_id res chain seq x y z
N MET A 1 31.71 -42.69 6.83
CA MET A 1 32.09 -41.49 6.08
C MET A 1 31.08 -41.06 5.05
N LYS A 2 30.53 -41.97 4.27
CA LYS A 2 29.48 -41.64 3.28
C LYS A 2 28.20 -41.12 3.93
N ILE A 3 27.87 -41.54 5.15
CA ILE A 3 26.69 -41.13 5.88
C ILE A 3 26.80 -39.67 6.30
N LEU A 4 27.97 -39.21 6.73
CA LEU A 4 28.20 -37.84 7.14
C LEU A 4 28.07 -36.86 5.98
N SER A 5 28.56 -37.19 4.80
CA SER A 5 28.45 -36.34 3.63
C SER A 5 27.02 -36.24 3.12
N SER A 6 26.21 -37.32 3.22
CA SER A 6 24.79 -37.30 2.89
C SER A 6 24.00 -36.42 3.84
N ILE A 7 24.30 -36.44 5.12
CA ILE A 7 23.67 -35.61 6.14
C ILE A 7 24.00 -34.14 5.88
N LEU A 8 25.23 -33.82 5.57
CA LEU A 8 25.65 -32.45 5.24
C LEU A 8 24.93 -31.92 4.01
N GLN A 9 24.78 -32.74 2.98
CA GLN A 9 24.05 -32.35 1.76
C GLN A 9 22.58 -32.09 2.04
N GLN A 10 21.95 -32.86 2.90
CA GLN A 10 20.56 -32.67 3.29
C GLN A 10 20.37 -31.41 4.13
N LEU A 11 21.33 -31.05 4.95
CA LEU A 11 21.30 -29.82 5.73
C LEU A 11 21.46 -28.58 4.85
N PHE A 12 22.26 -28.64 3.83
CA PHE A 12 22.47 -27.53 2.91
C PHE A 12 21.23 -27.20 2.08
N LYS A 13 20.49 -28.20 1.61
CA LYS A 13 19.30 -28.01 0.77
C LYS A 13 18.18 -27.21 1.47
N PRO A 14 17.74 -27.57 2.69
CA PRO A 14 16.72 -26.78 3.36
C PRO A 14 17.19 -25.39 3.75
N PHE A 15 18.47 -25.23 4.04
CA PHE A 15 19.02 -23.91 4.33
C PHE A 15 18.97 -22.98 3.13
N ALA A 16 19.28 -23.45 1.94
CA ALA A 16 19.17 -22.66 0.71
C ALA A 16 17.72 -22.25 0.42
N ALA A 17 16.75 -23.14 0.64
CA ALA A 17 15.33 -22.83 0.49
C ALA A 17 14.85 -21.76 1.45
N VAL A 18 15.32 -21.78 2.69
CA VAL A 18 14.98 -20.75 3.70
C VAL A 18 15.55 -19.39 3.29
N LEU A 19 16.76 -19.33 2.78
CA LEU A 19 17.37 -18.09 2.30
C LEU A 19 16.59 -17.47 1.13
N ILE A 20 16.14 -18.27 0.19
CA ILE A 20 15.31 -17.81 -0.93
C ILE A 20 13.98 -17.25 -0.42
N SER A 21 13.34 -17.91 0.54
CA SER A 21 12.10 -17.43 1.16
C SER A 21 12.28 -16.11 1.87
N LEU A 22 13.37 -15.92 2.58
CA LEU A 22 13.70 -14.66 3.24
C LEU A 22 13.93 -13.53 2.23
N ALA A 23 14.59 -13.81 1.12
CA ALA A 23 14.79 -12.84 0.06
C ALA A 23 13.47 -12.38 -0.56
N LEU A 24 12.52 -13.29 -0.78
CA LEU A 24 11.18 -12.96 -1.28
C LEU A 24 10.39 -12.13 -0.27
N LEU A 25 10.49 -12.42 1.01
CA LEU A 25 9.85 -11.62 2.07
C LEU A 25 10.47 -10.22 2.18
N GLY A 26 11.77 -10.08 1.88
CA GLY A 26 12.44 -8.79 1.86
C GLY A 26 12.08 -7.90 0.68
N CYS A 27 11.32 -8.41 -0.30
CA CYS A 27 10.89 -7.65 -1.48
C CYS A 27 9.47 -7.09 -1.33
N GLU A 28 8.92 -7.03 -0.12
CA GLU A 28 7.61 -6.44 0.13
C GLU A 28 7.62 -4.95 -0.22
N PRO A 29 6.60 -4.44 -0.94
CA PRO A 29 6.55 -3.02 -1.29
C PRO A 29 6.59 -2.12 -0.06
N ILE A 30 7.32 -1.04 -0.13
CA ILE A 30 7.49 -0.11 0.99
C ILE A 30 6.20 0.61 1.37
N SER A 31 5.22 0.61 0.48
CA SER A 31 3.90 1.22 0.71
C SER A 31 2.98 0.38 1.58
N VAL A 32 3.29 -0.91 1.79
CA VAL A 32 2.46 -1.79 2.62
C VAL A 32 2.45 -1.29 4.06
N GLY A 33 1.26 -1.24 4.66
CA GLY A 33 1.06 -0.81 6.02
C GLY A 33 -0.17 0.09 6.17
N ALA A 34 -0.25 0.74 7.31
CA ALA A 34 -1.33 1.67 7.64
C ALA A 34 -0.85 3.10 7.51
N TRP A 35 -1.67 3.94 6.90
CA TRP A 35 -1.37 5.34 6.61
C TRP A 35 -2.51 6.23 7.04
N ARG A 36 -2.21 7.31 7.73
CA ARG A 36 -3.17 8.40 7.95
C ARG A 36 -2.98 9.40 6.82
N THR A 37 -4.02 9.61 6.03
CA THR A 37 -3.96 10.47 4.85
C THR A 37 -4.93 11.63 4.99
N THR A 38 -4.59 12.75 4.34
CA THR A 38 -5.45 13.92 4.24
C THR A 38 -5.60 14.27 2.77
N ILE A 39 -6.85 14.36 2.33
CA ILE A 39 -7.19 14.80 0.97
C ILE A 39 -7.59 16.27 1.06
N GLU A 40 -6.82 17.14 0.42
CA GLU A 40 -7.08 18.58 0.43
C GLU A 40 -8.02 18.94 -0.71
N MET A 41 -9.27 19.29 -0.36
CA MET A 41 -10.31 19.67 -1.31
C MET A 41 -10.68 21.13 -1.09
N GLY A 42 -9.98 22.02 -1.79
CA GLY A 42 -10.13 23.46 -1.61
C GLY A 42 -9.61 23.90 -0.25
N SER A 43 -10.44 24.52 0.56
CA SER A 43 -10.10 24.95 1.92
C SER A 43 -10.34 23.87 2.98
N THR A 44 -10.87 22.71 2.60
CA THR A 44 -11.26 21.63 3.51
C THR A 44 -10.34 20.44 3.36
N GLY A 45 -9.85 19.91 4.47
CA GLY A 45 -9.10 18.66 4.50
C GLY A 45 -9.98 17.50 4.92
N HIS A 46 -9.91 16.38 4.25
CA HIS A 46 -10.62 15.15 4.58
C HIS A 46 -9.62 14.11 5.05
N ASP A 47 -9.70 13.75 6.32
CA ASP A 47 -8.82 12.74 6.91
C ASP A 47 -9.36 11.35 6.68
N THR A 48 -8.50 10.47 6.19
CA THR A 48 -8.82 9.07 5.95
C THR A 48 -7.68 8.20 6.47
N THR A 49 -7.97 6.91 6.66
CA THR A 49 -6.95 5.92 7.00
C THR A 49 -6.89 4.89 5.88
N TRP A 50 -5.72 4.64 5.37
CA TRP A 50 -5.48 3.68 4.30
C TRP A 50 -4.73 2.47 4.85
N ILE A 51 -5.25 1.29 4.56
CA ILE A 51 -4.56 0.03 4.87
C ILE A 51 -4.17 -0.62 3.55
N ILE A 52 -2.88 -0.73 3.31
CA ILE A 52 -2.32 -1.31 2.09
C ILE A 52 -1.69 -2.66 2.41
N THR A 53 -2.09 -3.69 1.69
CA THR A 53 -1.56 -5.04 1.84
C THR A 53 -0.65 -5.41 0.67
N SER A 54 0.09 -6.49 0.82
CA SER A 54 0.98 -6.99 -0.23
C SER A 54 0.29 -7.76 -1.35
N GLU A 55 -1.02 -8.01 -1.26
CA GLU A 55 -1.78 -8.82 -2.26
C GLU A 55 -1.79 -8.26 -3.69
N PRO A 56 -1.81 -6.96 -4.06
CA PRO A 56 -2.10 -5.75 -3.27
C PRO A 56 -3.59 -5.45 -3.15
N THR A 57 -3.97 -4.94 -2.02
CA THR A 57 -5.30 -4.36 -1.78
C THR A 57 -5.16 -3.09 -0.98
N LEU A 58 -6.13 -2.21 -1.12
CA LEU A 58 -6.22 -0.98 -0.35
C LEU A 58 -7.61 -0.90 0.26
N THR A 59 -7.68 -0.64 1.57
CA THR A 59 -8.92 -0.32 2.24
C THR A 59 -8.83 1.11 2.76
N ILE A 60 -9.80 1.93 2.43
CA ILE A 60 -9.90 3.31 2.91
C ILE A 60 -11.01 3.39 3.95
N PHE A 61 -10.65 3.89 5.13
CA PHE A 61 -11.58 4.13 6.25
C PHE A 61 -11.75 5.62 6.48
N ALA A 62 -12.99 6.05 6.53
CA ALA A 62 -13.39 7.41 6.90
C ALA A 62 -14.76 7.29 7.58
N ASN A 63 -15.75 8.08 7.14
CA ASN A 63 -17.15 7.86 7.50
C ASN A 63 -17.75 6.67 6.76
N PHE A 64 -16.95 6.03 5.92
CA PHE A 64 -17.29 4.88 5.08
C PHE A 64 -16.09 3.94 5.08
N GLU A 65 -16.29 2.74 4.58
CA GLU A 65 -15.23 1.77 4.32
C GLU A 65 -15.30 1.35 2.87
N VAL A 66 -14.21 1.47 2.13
CA VAL A 66 -14.16 1.06 0.74
C VAL A 66 -12.92 0.20 0.49
N ASN A 67 -13.13 -0.91 -0.22
CA ASN A 67 -12.05 -1.77 -0.67
C ASN A 67 -11.74 -1.47 -2.13
N ILE A 68 -10.48 -1.20 -2.42
CA ILE A 68 -10.00 -0.90 -3.76
C ILE A 68 -9.12 -2.04 -4.21
N GLU A 69 -9.52 -2.71 -5.28
CA GLU A 69 -8.80 -3.84 -5.86
C GLU A 69 -7.90 -3.42 -7.02
N GLU A 70 -8.25 -2.32 -7.69
CA GLU A 70 -7.44 -1.78 -8.77
C GLU A 70 -6.30 -0.93 -8.21
N ILE A 71 -5.28 -1.59 -7.68
CA ILE A 71 -4.11 -0.94 -7.09
C ILE A 71 -2.85 -1.59 -7.61
N VAL A 72 -1.86 -0.76 -7.95
CA VAL A 72 -0.54 -1.18 -8.39
C VAL A 72 0.50 -0.57 -7.47
N LEU A 73 1.35 -1.41 -6.90
CA LEU A 73 2.46 -1.01 -6.07
C LEU A 73 3.75 -1.31 -6.82
N ALA A 74 4.52 -0.29 -7.12
CA ALA A 74 5.76 -0.44 -7.89
C ALA A 74 6.87 0.37 -7.22
N GLY A 75 7.70 -0.28 -6.42
CA GLY A 75 8.75 0.39 -5.65
C GLY A 75 8.15 1.40 -4.69
N SER A 76 8.48 2.68 -4.87
CA SER A 76 7.94 3.77 -4.07
C SER A 76 6.62 4.35 -4.62
N ARG A 77 6.12 3.83 -5.73
CA ARG A 77 4.92 4.36 -6.38
C ARG A 77 3.67 3.60 -6.01
N ILE A 78 2.60 4.34 -5.85
CA ILE A 78 1.26 3.81 -5.61
C ILE A 78 0.32 4.40 -6.64
N ASN A 79 -0.41 3.53 -7.35
CA ASN A 79 -1.47 3.93 -8.26
C ASN A 79 -2.71 3.13 -7.95
N TRP A 80 -3.86 3.78 -7.82
CA TRP A 80 -5.11 3.07 -7.68
C TRP A 80 -6.25 3.84 -8.35
N SER A 81 -7.32 3.14 -8.65
CA SER A 81 -8.52 3.69 -9.26
C SER A 81 -9.76 3.04 -8.67
N THR A 82 -10.82 3.81 -8.60
CA THR A 82 -12.13 3.31 -8.20
C THR A 82 -13.23 4.22 -8.74
N ASP A 83 -14.48 3.78 -8.66
CA ASP A 83 -15.60 4.64 -8.99
C ASP A 83 -15.86 5.63 -7.87
N GLY A 84 -16.16 6.87 -8.21
CA GLY A 84 -16.37 7.94 -7.24
C GLY A 84 -17.55 7.70 -6.31
N GLU A 85 -18.53 6.90 -6.73
CA GLU A 85 -19.65 6.50 -5.88
C GLU A 85 -19.21 5.68 -4.67
N ASN A 86 -18.04 5.03 -4.73
CA ASN A 86 -17.45 4.31 -3.61
C ASN A 86 -16.86 5.27 -2.55
N LEU A 87 -16.77 6.56 -2.88
CA LEU A 87 -16.23 7.60 -2.00
C LEU A 87 -17.28 8.69 -1.76
N PRO A 88 -18.45 8.36 -1.21
CA PRO A 88 -19.59 9.29 -1.17
C PRO A 88 -19.33 10.55 -0.34
N SER A 89 -18.52 10.45 0.69
CA SER A 89 -18.19 11.59 1.56
C SER A 89 -17.40 12.68 0.85
N LEU A 90 -16.76 12.35 -0.27
CA LEU A 90 -15.95 13.30 -1.02
C LEU A 90 -16.76 14.02 -2.12
N GLY A 91 -18.01 13.59 -2.35
CA GLY A 91 -18.86 14.21 -3.36
C GLY A 91 -18.38 14.02 -4.79
N ILE A 92 -17.59 13.00 -5.04
CA ILE A 92 -17.00 12.72 -6.35
C ILE A 92 -17.89 11.72 -7.07
N GLY A 93 -18.51 12.12 -8.18
CA GLY A 93 -19.52 11.31 -8.86
C GLY A 93 -19.03 10.37 -9.94
N SER A 94 -17.78 10.45 -10.37
CA SER A 94 -17.26 9.68 -11.49
C SER A 94 -15.97 8.93 -11.12
N ARG A 95 -15.33 8.34 -12.11
CA ARG A 95 -14.09 7.59 -11.91
C ARG A 95 -13.01 8.46 -11.27
N VAL A 96 -12.33 7.91 -10.27
CA VAL A 96 -11.28 8.57 -9.50
C VAL A 96 -10.01 7.75 -9.62
N SER A 97 -8.88 8.41 -9.80
CA SER A 97 -7.59 7.74 -9.78
C SER A 97 -6.60 8.49 -8.88
N PHE A 98 -5.68 7.76 -8.32
CA PHE A 98 -4.64 8.29 -7.45
C PHE A 98 -3.27 7.88 -7.98
N ASN A 99 -2.34 8.82 -7.95
CA ASN A 99 -0.95 8.58 -8.28
C ASN A 99 -0.09 9.24 -7.21
N GLY A 100 0.70 8.46 -6.51
CA GLY A 100 1.52 8.98 -5.43
C GLY A 100 2.82 8.22 -5.22
N THR A 101 3.61 8.74 -4.31
CA THR A 101 4.91 8.18 -3.96
C THR A 101 5.07 8.10 -2.46
N ILE A 102 5.89 7.16 -2.03
CA ILE A 102 6.29 6.97 -0.65
C ILE A 102 7.74 7.42 -0.49
N ASN A 103 8.00 8.21 0.52
CA ASN A 103 9.35 8.59 0.92
C ASN A 103 9.47 8.36 2.44
N GLY A 104 10.03 7.22 2.82
CA GLY A 104 10.12 6.81 4.22
C GLY A 104 8.75 6.60 4.85
N ASN A 105 8.39 7.43 5.80
CA ASN A 105 7.10 7.38 6.50
C ASN A 105 6.09 8.39 5.97
N GLU A 106 6.39 9.01 4.84
CA GLU A 106 5.54 10.02 4.22
C GLU A 106 5.01 9.54 2.87
N LEU A 107 3.74 9.86 2.61
CA LEU A 107 3.05 9.59 1.37
C LEU A 107 2.61 10.93 0.78
N ALA A 108 2.79 11.10 -0.51
CA ALA A 108 2.34 12.29 -1.22
C ALA A 108 1.89 11.92 -2.61
N GLY A 109 0.81 12.52 -3.06
CA GLY A 109 0.29 12.27 -4.40
C GLY A 109 -0.87 13.16 -4.77
N THR A 110 -1.49 12.80 -5.88
CA THR A 110 -2.60 13.56 -6.46
C THR A 110 -3.76 12.62 -6.74
N LEU A 111 -4.93 13.05 -6.32
CA LEU A 111 -6.20 12.41 -6.63
C LEU A 111 -6.80 13.11 -7.83
N PHE A 112 -7.00 12.38 -8.92
CA PHE A 112 -7.54 12.89 -10.18
C PHE A 112 -9.03 12.57 -10.27
N THR A 113 -9.83 13.60 -10.43
CA THR A 113 -11.30 13.46 -10.55
C THR A 113 -11.82 14.35 -11.67
N GLN A 114 -13.06 14.17 -12.07
CA GLN A 114 -13.70 15.08 -13.03
C GLN A 114 -13.88 16.50 -12.48
N GLN A 115 -13.92 16.64 -11.16
CA GLN A 115 -14.10 17.93 -10.51
C GLN A 115 -12.79 18.68 -10.30
N GLY A 116 -11.66 18.03 -10.56
CA GLY A 116 -10.34 18.61 -10.42
C GLY A 116 -9.35 17.64 -9.80
N ASN A 117 -8.15 18.14 -9.56
CA ASN A 117 -7.07 17.39 -8.96
C ASN A 117 -6.87 17.86 -7.53
N PHE A 118 -6.77 16.90 -6.61
CA PHE A 118 -6.63 17.19 -5.18
C PHE A 118 -5.33 16.61 -4.63
N THR A 119 -4.67 17.37 -3.80
CA THR A 119 -3.43 16.91 -3.15
C THR A 119 -3.75 15.95 -2.01
N VAL A 120 -3.01 14.86 -1.95
CA VAL A 120 -3.10 13.87 -0.86
C VAL A 120 -1.75 13.77 -0.20
N THR A 121 -1.73 13.91 1.10
CA THR A 121 -0.54 13.69 1.92
C THR A 121 -0.86 12.68 3.01
N GLY A 122 0.15 11.94 3.46
CA GLY A 122 -0.07 10.94 4.48
C GLY A 122 1.18 10.65 5.28
N ARG A 123 0.95 10.03 6.43
CA ARG A 123 1.99 9.54 7.32
C ARG A 123 1.71 8.10 7.71
N ARG A 124 2.77 7.32 7.77
CA ARG A 124 2.69 5.95 8.25
C ARG A 124 2.28 5.94 9.72
N LEU A 125 1.26 5.16 10.03
CA LEU A 125 0.88 4.91 11.40
C LEU A 125 1.87 3.93 12.01
N ARG A 126 2.43 4.31 13.14
CA ARG A 126 3.33 3.44 13.88
C ARG A 126 2.51 2.60 14.85
N GLU A 127 2.86 1.34 14.95
CA GLU A 127 2.35 0.51 16.03
C GLU A 127 2.87 1.06 17.35
N ASN A 128 1.94 1.30 18.28
CA ASN A 128 2.33 1.70 19.62
C ASN A 128 2.92 0.51 20.35
N ASN A 129 4.17 0.60 20.65
CA ASN A 129 4.84 -0.37 21.51
C ASN A 129 4.69 0.02 22.97
#